data_b289589da516700cdcaab47c2d70fbce
#
_entry.id   b289589da516700cdcaab47c2d70fbce
#
_cell.length_a   1.000
_cell.length_b   1.000
_cell.length_c   1.000
_cell.angle_alpha   90.00
_cell.angle_beta   90.00
_cell.angle_gamma   90.00
#
_symmetry.space_group_name_H-M   'P 1'
#
loop_
_entity.id
_entity.type
_entity.pdbx_description
1 polymer ?
#
loop_
_entity_poly.entity_id
_entity_poly.type
_entity_poly.pdbx_seq_one_letter_code
_entity_poly.pdbx_strand_id
1 'polypeptide(L)'
;MDNYSDPRFDSAAKAICGRIAGHFSLLPGDIKKQAQEIRLRVNKPISICCTGGIYFLNQTGRLTCYPGRDAMISTREDIEECFRNICSYSIYSHQNEIKNGFVTLAGGHRVGISGTAVFQNGEITGIRDISSINIRVSREIPGSAAEIFHSLKKEIHSGLLIAGPPASGKTTLLRDIARQLSSGTCGDIRKVVVVDERGELAGICLGIPQNDLGFCCDVLDGYPKAEGIMQAVRCLSPEFIICDELGGNDEVAAVEQSLNAGVSMISSIHAGSIEEFLMKKQAVRLLKTGAFGCVAMLNGHREPGKIQGIYKAGDLLAKIDGRFDSDSRRGACGVYGVA
;
A
#
# COMPACT_ATOMS: atom_id res chain seq x y z
N MET A 1 14.12 4.86 28.79
CA MET A 1 13.52 4.28 27.56
C MET A 1 14.60 3.45 26.93
N ASP A 2 14.34 2.14 26.77
CA ASP A 2 15.35 1.21 26.23
C ASP A 2 15.80 1.62 24.85
N ASN A 3 17.07 1.93 24.71
CA ASN A 3 17.72 2.37 23.46
C ASN A 3 17.76 1.24 22.39
N TYR A 4 17.17 0.07 22.67
CA TYR A 4 17.22 -1.14 21.85
C TYR A 4 15.84 -1.63 21.35
N SER A 5 14.74 -0.93 21.66
CA SER A 5 13.39 -1.38 21.34
C SER A 5 12.76 -0.54 20.22
N ASP A 6 12.16 -1.21 19.25
CA ASP A 6 11.19 -0.66 18.31
C ASP A 6 10.03 -1.67 18.19
N PRO A 7 8.85 -1.37 18.73
CA PRO A 7 7.74 -2.34 18.81
C PRO A 7 7.33 -2.94 17.48
N ARG A 8 7.42 -2.16 16.37
CA ARG A 8 7.07 -2.64 15.03
C ARG A 8 8.11 -3.62 14.50
N PHE A 9 9.40 -3.28 14.60
CA PHE A 9 10.48 -4.19 14.20
C PHE A 9 10.46 -5.45 15.05
N ASP A 10 10.35 -5.32 16.37
CA ASP A 10 10.37 -6.43 17.31
C ASP A 10 9.16 -7.38 17.09
N SER A 11 8.00 -6.83 16.72
CA SER A 11 6.84 -7.61 16.32
C SER A 11 7.09 -8.40 15.03
N ALA A 12 7.66 -7.78 14.01
CA ALA A 12 8.02 -8.45 12.76
C ALA A 12 9.05 -9.57 12.99
N ALA A 13 10.01 -9.35 13.88
CA ALA A 13 11.08 -10.29 14.19
C ALA A 13 10.58 -11.53 14.96
N LYS A 14 9.37 -11.54 15.56
CA LYS A 14 8.78 -12.72 16.23
C LYS A 14 8.58 -13.92 15.31
N ALA A 15 8.44 -13.68 14.00
CA ALA A 15 8.31 -14.75 13.02
C ALA A 15 9.63 -15.46 12.69
N ILE A 16 10.76 -14.89 13.14
CA ILE A 16 12.09 -15.44 12.85
C ILE A 16 12.38 -16.63 13.76
N CYS A 17 13.09 -17.63 13.24
CA CYS A 17 13.46 -18.83 13.98
C CYS A 17 14.33 -18.50 15.21
N GLY A 18 14.22 -19.36 16.25
CA GLY A 18 14.86 -19.13 17.53
C GLY A 18 16.37 -18.94 17.46
N ARG A 19 17.05 -19.66 16.58
CA ARG A 19 18.50 -19.56 16.36
C ARG A 19 18.96 -18.14 15.98
N ILE A 20 18.15 -17.43 15.19
CA ILE A 20 18.48 -16.12 14.63
C ILE A 20 17.87 -14.99 15.45
N ALA A 21 16.68 -15.20 16.04
CA ALA A 21 15.89 -14.16 16.71
C ALA A 21 16.67 -13.37 17.79
N GLY A 22 17.51 -14.06 18.56
CA GLY A 22 18.35 -13.42 19.59
C GLY A 22 19.29 -12.34 19.05
N HIS A 23 19.77 -12.47 17.82
CA HIS A 23 20.67 -11.48 17.20
C HIS A 23 19.92 -10.20 16.80
N PHE A 24 18.63 -10.31 16.44
CA PHE A 24 17.80 -9.14 16.14
C PHE A 24 17.47 -8.31 17.37
N SER A 25 17.35 -8.94 18.54
CA SER A 25 17.12 -8.21 19.80
C SER A 25 18.30 -7.32 20.19
N LEU A 26 19.52 -7.70 19.78
CA LEU A 26 20.76 -6.95 20.05
C LEU A 26 20.95 -5.73 19.14
N LEU A 27 20.15 -5.57 18.10
CA LEU A 27 20.26 -4.43 17.20
C LEU A 27 19.89 -3.13 17.89
N PRO A 28 20.66 -2.03 17.66
CA PRO A 28 20.33 -0.71 18.18
C PRO A 28 18.93 -0.24 17.72
N GLY A 29 18.24 0.51 18.58
CA GLY A 29 16.88 0.98 18.32
C GLY A 29 16.77 1.93 17.13
N ASP A 30 17.79 2.72 16.82
CA ASP A 30 17.88 3.57 15.65
C ASP A 30 17.91 2.76 14.35
N ILE A 31 18.63 1.66 14.33
CA ILE A 31 18.64 0.69 13.21
C ILE A 31 17.26 0.05 13.06
N LYS A 32 16.67 -0.43 14.15
CA LYS A 32 15.33 -1.04 14.12
C LYS A 32 14.29 -0.08 13.56
N LYS A 33 14.35 1.20 13.93
CA LYS A 33 13.45 2.26 13.42
C LYS A 33 13.60 2.51 11.91
N GLN A 34 14.81 2.35 11.38
CA GLN A 34 15.10 2.55 9.95
C GLN A 34 14.87 1.29 9.11
N ALA A 35 14.76 0.11 9.74
CA ALA A 35 14.57 -1.15 9.05
C ALA A 35 13.19 -1.20 8.35
N GLN A 36 13.21 -1.50 7.06
CA GLN A 36 12.04 -1.66 6.20
C GLN A 36 11.74 -3.11 5.89
N GLU A 37 12.80 -3.93 5.72
CA GLU A 37 12.66 -5.34 5.38
C GLU A 37 13.74 -6.19 6.05
N ILE A 38 13.36 -7.40 6.46
CA ILE A 38 14.27 -8.46 6.92
C ILE A 38 14.21 -9.56 5.88
N ARG A 39 15.37 -9.95 5.32
CA ARG A 39 15.44 -10.92 4.24
C ARG A 39 16.30 -12.12 4.61
N LEU A 40 15.70 -13.29 4.57
CA LEU A 40 16.35 -14.59 4.74
C LEU A 40 16.32 -15.36 3.41
N ARG A 41 17.42 -16.04 3.07
CA ARG A 41 17.55 -16.86 1.87
C ARG A 41 18.38 -18.07 2.19
N VAL A 42 17.99 -19.25 1.73
CA VAL A 42 18.70 -20.51 1.99
C VAL A 42 20.18 -20.38 1.59
N ASN A 43 21.07 -20.68 2.54
CA ASN A 43 22.52 -20.64 2.40
C ASN A 43 23.08 -19.28 1.98
N LYS A 44 22.42 -18.17 2.38
CA LYS A 44 22.89 -16.82 2.11
C LYS A 44 22.93 -15.98 3.39
N PRO A 45 23.74 -14.90 3.40
CA PRO A 45 23.76 -13.95 4.49
C PRO A 45 22.39 -13.31 4.70
N ILE A 46 21.99 -13.18 5.98
CA ILE A 46 20.78 -12.46 6.36
C ILE A 46 21.00 -10.99 6.12
N SER A 47 20.03 -10.33 5.48
CA SER A 47 20.12 -8.91 5.20
C SER A 47 18.94 -8.14 5.75
N ILE A 48 19.18 -6.89 6.15
CA ILE A 48 18.18 -5.90 6.60
C ILE A 48 18.26 -4.73 5.65
N CYS A 49 17.14 -4.41 5.01
CA CYS A 49 17.01 -3.21 4.18
C CYS A 49 16.54 -2.06 5.08
N CYS A 50 17.34 -1.01 5.14
CA CYS A 50 17.03 0.24 5.84
C CYS A 50 16.88 1.39 4.83
N THR A 51 16.42 2.55 5.29
CA THR A 51 16.31 3.76 4.46
C THR A 51 17.64 4.16 3.81
N GLY A 52 18.77 3.87 4.46
CA GLY A 52 20.13 4.19 3.98
C GLY A 52 20.81 3.10 3.12
N GLY A 53 20.19 1.93 2.94
CA GLY A 53 20.79 0.85 2.16
C GLY A 53 20.54 -0.55 2.70
N ILE A 54 21.29 -1.53 2.18
CA ILE A 54 21.21 -2.94 2.59
C ILE A 54 22.40 -3.25 3.49
N TYR A 55 22.09 -3.86 4.63
CA TYR A 55 23.08 -4.27 5.63
C TYR A 55 22.97 -5.77 5.90
N PHE A 56 24.08 -6.36 6.33
CA PHE A 56 24.17 -7.80 6.60
C PHE A 56 24.40 -8.04 8.09
N LEU A 57 23.61 -8.95 8.66
CA LEU A 57 23.71 -9.35 10.05
C LEU A 57 24.92 -10.30 10.24
N ASN A 58 25.74 -10.03 11.25
CA ASN A 58 26.82 -10.93 11.63
C ASN A 58 26.49 -11.75 12.89
N GLN A 59 27.36 -12.72 13.22
CA GLN A 59 27.19 -13.62 14.37
C GLN A 59 27.23 -12.91 15.72
N THR A 60 27.71 -11.67 15.78
CA THR A 60 27.73 -10.86 17.02
C THR A 60 26.50 -9.93 17.13
N GLY A 61 25.54 -10.02 16.23
CA GLY A 61 24.35 -9.16 16.21
C GLY A 61 24.61 -7.75 15.69
N ARG A 62 25.71 -7.52 14.96
CA ARG A 62 26.03 -6.22 14.36
C ARG A 62 25.70 -6.24 12.87
N LEU A 63 25.48 -5.04 12.30
CA LEU A 63 25.26 -4.85 10.86
C LEU A 63 26.51 -4.33 10.16
N THR A 64 26.77 -4.87 8.97
CA THR A 64 27.88 -4.48 8.09
C THR A 64 27.37 -4.19 6.69
N CYS A 65 28.03 -3.29 5.94
CA CYS A 65 27.65 -2.97 4.55
C CYS A 65 27.94 -4.12 3.58
N TYR A 66 28.86 -5.03 3.91
CA TYR A 66 29.22 -6.20 3.12
C TYR A 66 29.24 -7.44 4.00
N PRO A 67 28.85 -8.61 3.48
CA PRO A 67 28.89 -9.84 4.24
C PRO A 67 30.36 -10.29 4.46
N GLY A 68 30.82 -10.23 5.72
CA GLY A 68 32.12 -10.75 6.13
C GLY A 68 32.11 -12.28 6.31
N ARG A 69 33.27 -12.84 6.72
CA ARG A 69 33.37 -14.28 7.05
C ARG A 69 32.52 -14.68 8.27
N ASP A 70 32.19 -13.72 9.10
CA ASP A 70 31.35 -13.82 10.29
C ASP A 70 29.86 -13.51 10.02
N ALA A 71 29.46 -13.38 8.74
CA ALA A 71 28.07 -13.13 8.39
C ALA A 71 27.16 -14.26 8.89
N MET A 72 25.99 -13.88 9.44
CA MET A 72 24.96 -14.85 9.82
C MET A 72 24.31 -15.42 8.55
N ILE A 73 24.47 -16.70 8.35
CA ILE A 73 23.90 -17.44 7.20
C ILE A 73 22.60 -18.09 7.66
N SER A 74 21.51 -17.93 6.91
CA SER A 74 20.28 -18.67 7.12
C SER A 74 20.36 -20.03 6.43
N THR A 75 20.03 -21.09 7.14
CA THR A 75 19.99 -22.46 6.61
C THR A 75 18.60 -22.78 6.06
N ARG A 76 18.42 -23.97 5.49
CA ARG A 76 17.11 -24.46 5.06
C ARG A 76 16.19 -24.64 6.25
N GLU A 77 16.70 -25.21 7.34
CA GLU A 77 15.97 -25.45 8.58
C GLU A 77 15.45 -24.15 9.21
N ASP A 78 16.27 -23.08 9.16
CA ASP A 78 15.85 -21.76 9.62
C ASP A 78 14.67 -21.23 8.81
N ILE A 79 14.72 -21.36 7.47
CA ILE A 79 13.64 -20.92 6.59
C ILE A 79 12.36 -21.71 6.87
N GLU A 80 12.46 -23.03 7.06
CA GLU A 80 11.32 -23.88 7.37
C GLU A 80 10.71 -23.57 8.75
N GLU A 81 11.55 -23.29 9.76
CA GLU A 81 11.08 -22.85 11.08
C GLU A 81 10.41 -21.48 11.01
N CYS A 82 11.02 -20.51 10.34
CA CYS A 82 10.41 -19.20 10.11
C CYS A 82 9.05 -19.34 9.41
N PHE A 83 8.94 -20.19 8.39
CA PHE A 83 7.69 -20.39 7.68
C PHE A 83 6.59 -21.01 8.58
N ARG A 84 6.95 -21.98 9.42
CA ARG A 84 6.02 -22.51 10.41
C ARG A 84 5.53 -21.43 11.39
N ASN A 85 6.45 -20.59 11.87
CA ASN A 85 6.11 -19.47 12.76
C ASN A 85 5.18 -18.45 12.07
N ILE A 86 5.47 -18.10 10.82
CA ILE A 86 4.65 -17.20 9.99
C ILE A 86 3.22 -17.72 9.86
N CYS A 87 3.06 -19.01 9.60
CA CYS A 87 1.75 -19.64 9.49
C CYS A 87 1.12 -19.99 10.84
N SER A 88 1.71 -19.60 11.97
CA SER A 88 1.25 -19.99 13.33
C SER A 88 0.94 -21.50 13.42
N TYR A 89 1.78 -22.32 12.77
CA TYR A 89 1.64 -23.77 12.62
C TYR A 89 0.38 -24.26 11.89
N SER A 90 -0.39 -23.36 11.25
CA SER A 90 -1.58 -23.69 10.47
C SER A 90 -1.48 -23.19 9.02
N ILE A 91 -0.83 -23.96 8.16
CA ILE A 91 -0.65 -23.63 6.74
C ILE A 91 -2.00 -23.50 6.02
N TYR A 92 -2.99 -24.31 6.42
CA TYR A 92 -4.32 -24.32 5.81
C TYR A 92 -5.06 -23.00 5.96
N SER A 93 -4.86 -22.29 7.08
CA SER A 93 -5.50 -20.98 7.31
C SER A 93 -4.98 -19.89 6.39
N HIS A 94 -3.80 -20.07 5.80
CA HIS A 94 -3.11 -19.09 4.95
C HIS A 94 -3.02 -19.54 3.48
N GLN A 95 -3.78 -20.55 3.04
CA GLN A 95 -3.64 -21.09 1.68
C GLN A 95 -3.81 -20.02 0.58
N ASN A 96 -4.82 -19.16 0.71
CA ASN A 96 -5.06 -18.10 -0.28
C ASN A 96 -3.94 -17.07 -0.31
N GLU A 97 -3.41 -16.69 0.84
CA GLU A 97 -2.28 -15.78 0.94
C GLU A 97 -1.01 -16.41 0.35
N ILE A 98 -0.72 -17.67 0.73
CA ILE A 98 0.44 -18.42 0.24
C ILE A 98 0.36 -18.61 -1.28
N LYS A 99 -0.81 -18.90 -1.84
CA LYS A 99 -1.05 -18.94 -3.28
C LYS A 99 -0.64 -17.64 -3.96
N ASN A 100 -0.89 -16.51 -3.30
CA ASN A 100 -0.54 -15.17 -3.76
C ASN A 100 0.91 -14.75 -3.42
N GLY A 101 1.70 -15.65 -2.80
CA GLY A 101 3.11 -15.45 -2.49
C GLY A 101 3.42 -14.60 -1.25
N PHE A 102 2.43 -14.36 -0.39
CA PHE A 102 2.64 -13.61 0.86
C PHE A 102 1.73 -14.11 1.99
N VAL A 103 2.07 -13.73 3.22
CA VAL A 103 1.23 -13.90 4.42
C VAL A 103 1.30 -12.61 5.24
N THR A 104 0.18 -12.20 5.84
CA THR A 104 0.11 -11.04 6.73
C THR A 104 0.22 -11.50 8.19
N LEU A 105 1.20 -10.93 8.92
CA LEU A 105 1.42 -11.20 10.34
C LEU A 105 0.66 -10.21 11.23
N ALA A 106 0.51 -10.60 12.50
CA ALA A 106 0.11 -9.66 13.56
C ALA A 106 1.02 -8.41 13.54
N GLY A 107 0.40 -7.22 13.65
CA GLY A 107 1.08 -5.94 13.44
C GLY A 107 1.08 -5.47 11.98
N GLY A 108 0.41 -6.17 11.05
CA GLY A 108 0.26 -5.78 9.65
C GLY A 108 1.53 -5.96 8.81
N HIS A 109 2.50 -6.73 9.31
CA HIS A 109 3.73 -7.02 8.59
C HIS A 109 3.44 -7.97 7.44
N ARG A 110 3.88 -7.64 6.24
CA ARG A 110 3.69 -8.49 5.06
C ARG A 110 4.94 -9.33 4.81
N VAL A 111 4.75 -10.64 4.75
CA VAL A 111 5.83 -11.59 4.50
C VAL A 111 5.71 -12.15 3.09
N GLY A 112 6.60 -11.75 2.21
CA GLY A 112 6.77 -12.35 0.89
C GLY A 112 7.49 -13.71 1.01
N ILE A 113 6.99 -14.71 0.29
CA ILE A 113 7.49 -16.08 0.30
C ILE A 113 7.90 -16.45 -1.13
N SER A 114 9.11 -16.98 -1.29
CA SER A 114 9.59 -17.49 -2.58
C SER A 114 9.95 -18.95 -2.47
N GLY A 115 9.59 -19.73 -3.47
CA GLY A 115 9.84 -21.16 -3.55
C GLY A 115 9.45 -21.70 -4.91
N THR A 116 9.20 -23.00 -5.00
CA THR A 116 8.75 -23.68 -6.21
C THR A 116 7.21 -23.67 -6.25
N ALA A 117 6.63 -23.12 -7.31
CA ALA A 117 5.18 -23.10 -7.49
C ALA A 117 4.61 -24.53 -7.66
N VAL A 118 3.48 -24.79 -7.03
CA VAL A 118 2.69 -26.01 -7.20
C VAL A 118 1.49 -25.67 -8.07
N PHE A 119 1.31 -26.44 -9.16
CA PHE A 119 0.23 -26.27 -10.11
C PHE A 119 -0.80 -27.40 -9.97
N GLN A 120 -2.07 -27.05 -10.07
CA GLN A 120 -3.18 -27.98 -10.25
C GLN A 120 -4.15 -27.38 -11.27
N ASN A 121 -4.52 -28.15 -12.28
CA ASN A 121 -5.41 -27.71 -13.37
C ASN A 121 -4.96 -26.42 -14.08
N GLY A 122 -3.65 -26.18 -14.18
CA GLY A 122 -3.08 -24.99 -14.81
C GLY A 122 -3.01 -23.74 -13.93
N GLU A 123 -3.52 -23.80 -12.71
CA GLU A 123 -3.45 -22.72 -11.73
C GLU A 123 -2.41 -22.99 -10.63
N ILE A 124 -1.80 -21.93 -10.11
CA ILE A 124 -0.94 -22.01 -8.93
C ILE A 124 -1.83 -22.26 -7.71
N THR A 125 -1.61 -23.36 -7.01
CA THR A 125 -2.35 -23.75 -5.82
C THR A 125 -1.55 -23.60 -4.53
N GLY A 126 -0.23 -23.37 -4.63
CA GLY A 126 0.63 -23.22 -3.48
C GLY A 126 2.10 -23.08 -3.85
N ILE A 127 2.95 -23.06 -2.83
CA ILE A 127 4.40 -22.96 -2.94
C ILE A 127 5.02 -24.11 -2.12
N ARG A 128 6.02 -24.77 -2.69
CA ARG A 128 6.87 -25.75 -2.00
C ARG A 128 8.34 -25.36 -2.07
N ASP A 129 9.20 -26.05 -1.34
CA ASP A 129 10.65 -25.84 -1.33
C ASP A 129 11.00 -24.36 -1.13
N ILE A 130 10.49 -23.76 -0.04
CA ILE A 130 10.66 -22.33 0.23
C ILE A 130 12.15 -22.00 0.29
N SER A 131 12.56 -21.08 -0.55
CA SER A 131 13.95 -20.67 -0.73
C SER A 131 14.28 -19.33 -0.10
N SER A 132 13.27 -18.47 0.09
CA SER A 132 13.47 -17.18 0.76
C SER A 132 12.19 -16.63 1.42
N ILE A 133 12.41 -15.81 2.43
CA ILE A 133 11.40 -15.09 3.19
C ILE A 133 11.81 -13.62 3.24
N ASN A 134 10.87 -12.72 2.94
CA ASN A 134 11.05 -11.28 3.03
C ASN A 134 9.98 -10.68 3.93
N ILE A 135 10.36 -10.30 5.16
CA ILE A 135 9.46 -9.68 6.13
C ILE A 135 9.52 -8.17 5.97
N ARG A 136 8.45 -7.57 5.48
CA ARG A 136 8.32 -6.11 5.37
C ARG A 136 7.74 -5.56 6.68
N VAL A 137 8.49 -4.67 7.32
CA VAL A 137 8.10 -4.05 8.59
C VAL A 137 7.04 -2.98 8.30
N SER A 138 5.79 -3.25 8.68
CA SER A 138 4.70 -2.28 8.55
C SER A 138 4.90 -1.14 9.54
N ARG A 139 4.73 0.10 9.07
CA ARG A 139 4.76 1.29 9.91
C ARG A 139 3.55 2.15 9.63
N GLU A 140 3.01 2.73 10.67
CA GLU A 140 1.98 3.75 10.61
C GLU A 140 2.61 5.11 10.88
N ILE A 141 2.09 6.11 10.20
CA ILE A 141 2.51 7.51 10.39
C ILE A 141 1.25 8.33 10.66
N PRO A 142 0.72 8.29 11.91
CA PRO A 142 -0.45 9.07 12.28
C PRO A 142 -0.20 10.56 12.05
N GLY A 143 -1.22 11.26 11.50
CA GLY A 143 -1.12 12.68 11.18
C GLY A 143 -0.52 12.97 9.80
N SER A 144 -0.12 11.96 9.03
CA SER A 144 0.45 12.16 7.68
C SER A 144 -0.53 12.85 6.73
N ALA A 145 -1.85 12.70 6.92
CA ALA A 145 -2.88 13.33 6.12
C ALA A 145 -3.33 14.72 6.64
N ALA A 146 -2.72 15.26 7.69
CA ALA A 146 -3.15 16.54 8.27
C ALA A 146 -3.12 17.71 7.26
N GLU A 147 -2.13 17.74 6.37
CA GLU A 147 -2.02 18.75 5.31
C GLU A 147 -3.18 18.67 4.32
N ILE A 148 -3.64 17.45 3.97
CA ILE A 148 -4.82 17.23 3.10
C ILE A 148 -6.07 17.82 3.74
N PHE A 149 -6.33 17.49 5.01
CA PHE A 149 -7.50 18.00 5.73
C PHE A 149 -7.46 19.52 5.91
N HIS A 150 -6.27 20.08 6.21
CA HIS A 150 -6.10 21.53 6.31
C HIS A 150 -6.43 22.24 4.99
N SER A 151 -5.97 21.66 3.87
CA SER A 151 -6.12 22.26 2.55
C SER A 151 -7.53 22.09 1.98
N LEU A 152 -8.11 20.90 2.11
CA LEU A 152 -9.40 20.56 1.50
C LEU A 152 -10.61 20.90 2.38
N LYS A 153 -10.46 20.84 3.70
CA LYS A 153 -11.58 21.07 4.64
C LYS A 153 -12.84 20.29 4.22
N LYS A 154 -13.94 21.02 3.88
CA LYS A 154 -15.19 20.41 3.43
C LYS A 154 -15.12 19.86 1.99
N GLU A 155 -14.16 20.27 1.18
CA GLU A 155 -14.03 19.81 -0.21
C GLU A 155 -13.66 18.32 -0.32
N ILE A 156 -13.19 17.69 0.76
CA ILE A 156 -12.91 16.24 0.80
C ILE A 156 -14.16 15.41 0.50
N HIS A 157 -15.36 15.94 0.80
CA HIS A 157 -16.63 15.29 0.47
C HIS A 157 -16.93 15.23 -1.04
N SER A 158 -16.25 16.03 -1.86
CA SER A 158 -16.36 15.93 -3.32
C SER A 158 -15.52 14.76 -3.90
N GLY A 159 -14.86 13.99 -3.04
CA GLY A 159 -13.97 12.90 -3.42
C GLY A 159 -12.54 13.36 -3.70
N LEU A 160 -11.58 12.49 -3.37
CA LEU A 160 -10.15 12.77 -3.46
C LEU A 160 -9.41 11.65 -4.20
N LEU A 161 -8.64 12.00 -5.23
CA LEU A 161 -7.71 11.08 -5.89
C LEU A 161 -6.26 11.47 -5.53
N ILE A 162 -5.53 10.56 -4.90
CA ILE A 162 -4.11 10.76 -4.53
C ILE A 162 -3.23 10.21 -5.65
N ALA A 163 -2.51 11.08 -6.32
CA ALA A 163 -1.60 10.72 -7.39
C ALA A 163 -0.14 10.82 -6.93
N GLY A 164 0.69 9.87 -7.33
CA GLY A 164 2.12 9.89 -7.00
C GLY A 164 2.85 8.66 -7.52
N PRO A 165 4.19 8.71 -7.63
CA PRO A 165 4.99 7.57 -8.06
C PRO A 165 4.97 6.43 -7.02
N PRO A 166 5.52 5.25 -7.35
CA PRO A 166 5.73 4.19 -6.36
C PRO A 166 6.50 4.68 -5.13
N ALA A 167 6.16 4.17 -3.95
CA ALA A 167 6.76 4.52 -2.66
C ALA A 167 6.66 6.02 -2.28
N SER A 168 5.74 6.79 -2.87
CA SER A 168 5.49 8.20 -2.51
C SER A 168 4.63 8.39 -1.26
N GLY A 169 4.14 7.31 -0.63
CA GLY A 169 3.35 7.36 0.60
C GLY A 169 1.83 7.38 0.40
N LYS A 170 1.31 7.10 -0.81
CA LYS A 170 -0.14 7.07 -1.09
C LYS A 170 -0.92 6.20 -0.11
N THR A 171 -0.51 4.94 0.06
CA THR A 171 -1.18 3.98 0.97
C THR A 171 -1.12 4.46 2.43
N THR A 172 -0.03 5.09 2.85
CA THR A 172 0.11 5.68 4.20
C THR A 172 -0.88 6.82 4.41
N LEU A 173 -1.04 7.69 3.40
CA LEU A 173 -2.03 8.78 3.45
C LEU A 173 -3.46 8.25 3.46
N LEU A 174 -3.78 7.25 2.63
CA LEU A 174 -5.12 6.64 2.60
C LEU A 174 -5.51 6.04 3.97
N ARG A 175 -4.58 5.34 4.63
CA ARG A 175 -4.80 4.81 5.99
C ARG A 175 -5.09 5.93 6.99
N ASP A 176 -4.27 6.97 7.00
CA ASP A 176 -4.42 8.06 7.94
C ASP A 176 -5.68 8.90 7.65
N ILE A 177 -6.09 9.03 6.38
CA ILE A 177 -7.37 9.63 6.02
C ILE A 177 -8.53 8.79 6.57
N ALA A 178 -8.49 7.46 6.38
CA ALA A 178 -9.50 6.56 6.94
C ALA A 178 -9.60 6.73 8.45
N ARG A 179 -8.47 6.70 9.15
CA ARG A 179 -8.39 6.88 10.60
C ARG A 179 -8.95 8.22 11.04
N GLN A 180 -8.57 9.32 10.39
CA GLN A 180 -9.00 10.67 10.79
C GLN A 180 -10.49 10.91 10.54
N LEU A 181 -11.02 10.44 9.41
CA LEU A 181 -12.47 10.53 9.12
C LEU A 181 -13.29 9.69 10.08
N SER A 182 -12.91 8.44 10.30
CA SER A 182 -13.68 7.52 11.15
C SER A 182 -13.56 7.79 12.64
N SER A 183 -12.48 8.47 13.08
CA SER A 183 -12.27 8.88 14.48
C SER A 183 -12.75 10.29 14.79
N GLY A 184 -13.12 11.09 13.77
CA GLY A 184 -13.54 12.47 13.95
C GLY A 184 -12.40 13.43 14.36
N THR A 185 -11.13 13.06 14.15
CA THR A 185 -10.00 13.93 14.52
C THR A 185 -9.90 15.19 13.67
N CYS A 186 -10.54 15.21 12.50
CA CYS A 186 -10.59 16.36 11.60
C CYS A 186 -11.99 16.96 11.44
N GLY A 187 -12.91 16.66 12.35
CA GLY A 187 -14.30 17.13 12.33
C GLY A 187 -15.27 16.10 12.93
N ASP A 188 -16.43 15.91 12.30
CA ASP A 188 -17.38 14.90 12.75
C ASP A 188 -16.90 13.49 12.42
N ILE A 189 -17.29 12.53 13.26
CA ILE A 189 -17.07 11.09 12.99
C ILE A 189 -17.87 10.70 11.75
N ARG A 190 -17.23 10.02 10.81
CA ARG A 190 -17.80 9.57 9.54
C ARG A 190 -17.80 8.04 9.44
N LYS A 191 -18.83 7.52 8.78
CA LYS A 191 -18.88 6.09 8.43
C LYS A 191 -17.96 5.84 7.22
N VAL A 192 -16.88 5.14 7.45
CA VAL A 192 -15.86 4.84 6.44
C VAL A 192 -15.89 3.35 6.13
N VAL A 193 -15.80 3.00 4.85
CA VAL A 193 -15.53 1.63 4.43
C VAL A 193 -14.22 1.60 3.65
N VAL A 194 -13.31 0.73 4.04
CA VAL A 194 -12.07 0.45 3.31
C VAL A 194 -12.27 -0.83 2.50
N VAL A 195 -12.07 -0.75 1.18
CA VAL A 195 -12.00 -1.91 0.28
C VAL A 195 -10.54 -2.23 0.05
N ASP A 196 -10.05 -3.29 0.67
CA ASP A 196 -8.63 -3.65 0.74
C ASP A 196 -8.38 -4.98 0.01
N GLU A 197 -8.28 -4.92 -1.33
CA GLU A 197 -8.07 -6.11 -2.16
C GLU A 197 -6.74 -6.82 -1.87
N ARG A 198 -5.71 -6.06 -1.50
CA ARG A 198 -4.34 -6.58 -1.33
C ARG A 198 -3.85 -6.66 0.10
N GLY A 199 -4.69 -6.32 1.08
CA GLY A 199 -4.30 -6.26 2.49
C GLY A 199 -3.27 -5.17 2.79
N GLU A 200 -3.22 -4.10 1.99
CA GLU A 200 -2.22 -3.04 2.15
C GLU A 200 -2.72 -1.88 3.03
N LEU A 201 -4.02 -1.68 3.12
CA LEU A 201 -4.62 -0.61 3.94
C LEU A 201 -4.84 -1.07 5.38
N ALA A 202 -5.65 -2.08 5.59
CA ALA A 202 -6.02 -2.58 6.90
C ALA A 202 -5.00 -3.58 7.48
N GLY A 203 -4.35 -4.36 6.59
CA GLY A 203 -3.43 -5.42 7.00
C GLY A 203 -4.14 -6.46 7.86
N ILE A 204 -5.27 -6.99 7.41
CA ILE A 204 -6.07 -7.95 8.18
C ILE A 204 -5.24 -9.18 8.53
N CYS A 205 -5.26 -9.56 9.81
CA CYS A 205 -4.73 -10.81 10.32
C CYS A 205 -5.82 -11.49 11.15
N LEU A 206 -6.21 -12.70 10.76
CA LEU A 206 -7.28 -13.46 11.43
C LEU A 206 -8.59 -12.64 11.64
N GLY A 207 -8.99 -11.87 10.64
CA GLY A 207 -10.19 -11.03 10.67
C GLY A 207 -10.06 -9.72 11.44
N ILE A 208 -8.88 -9.39 11.98
CA ILE A 208 -8.64 -8.20 12.78
C ILE A 208 -7.74 -7.23 12.01
N PRO A 209 -8.15 -5.96 11.78
CA PRO A 209 -7.28 -4.92 11.24
C PRO A 209 -6.05 -4.72 12.13
N GLN A 210 -4.87 -4.70 11.53
CA GLN A 210 -3.61 -4.50 12.24
C GLN A 210 -3.12 -3.05 12.15
N ASN A 211 -3.66 -2.28 11.22
CA ASN A 211 -3.47 -0.84 11.12
C ASN A 211 -4.65 -0.12 11.76
N ASP A 212 -4.37 0.99 12.44
CA ASP A 212 -5.41 1.85 13.01
C ASP A 212 -6.12 2.62 11.90
N LEU A 213 -7.37 2.23 11.64
CA LEU A 213 -8.26 2.89 10.68
C LEU A 213 -9.36 3.71 11.38
N GLY A 214 -9.31 3.83 12.72
CA GLY A 214 -10.25 4.56 13.56
C GLY A 214 -11.50 3.77 13.95
N PHE A 215 -12.43 4.43 14.65
CA PHE A 215 -13.52 3.76 15.38
C PHE A 215 -14.71 3.34 14.50
N CYS A 216 -15.00 4.10 13.43
CA CYS A 216 -16.15 3.91 12.55
C CYS A 216 -15.70 3.53 11.13
N CYS A 217 -14.77 2.57 11.04
CA CYS A 217 -14.24 2.05 9.79
C CYS A 217 -14.51 0.56 9.66
N ASP A 218 -15.31 0.18 8.67
CA ASP A 218 -15.48 -1.21 8.26
C ASP A 218 -14.47 -1.57 7.16
N VAL A 219 -14.06 -2.85 7.09
CA VAL A 219 -13.07 -3.31 6.11
C VAL A 219 -13.64 -4.48 5.32
N LEU A 220 -13.60 -4.38 4.01
CA LEU A 220 -13.83 -5.47 3.06
C LEU A 220 -12.47 -5.97 2.57
N ASP A 221 -11.96 -7.03 3.20
CA ASP A 221 -10.65 -7.60 2.96
C ASP A 221 -10.68 -8.66 1.86
N GLY A 222 -9.73 -8.57 0.91
CA GLY A 222 -9.59 -9.55 -0.18
C GLY A 222 -10.69 -9.47 -1.25
N TYR A 223 -11.60 -8.53 -1.18
CA TYR A 223 -12.60 -8.30 -2.23
C TYR A 223 -11.96 -7.66 -3.47
N PRO A 224 -12.27 -8.13 -4.69
CA PRO A 224 -12.02 -7.35 -5.90
C PRO A 224 -12.66 -5.96 -5.74
N LYS A 225 -11.94 -4.90 -6.13
CA LYS A 225 -12.35 -3.52 -5.80
C LYS A 225 -13.75 -3.17 -6.27
N ALA A 226 -14.09 -3.50 -7.52
CA ALA A 226 -15.42 -3.20 -8.08
C ALA A 226 -16.53 -3.87 -7.26
N GLU A 227 -16.36 -5.14 -6.91
CA GLU A 227 -17.32 -5.90 -6.10
C GLU A 227 -17.39 -5.37 -4.68
N GLY A 228 -16.24 -5.07 -4.06
CA GLY A 228 -16.15 -4.51 -2.72
C GLY A 228 -16.82 -3.13 -2.61
N ILE A 229 -16.62 -2.24 -3.59
CA ILE A 229 -17.30 -0.93 -3.64
C ILE A 229 -18.83 -1.13 -3.69
N MET A 230 -19.30 -2.02 -4.55
CA MET A 230 -20.73 -2.30 -4.68
C MET A 230 -21.33 -2.93 -3.42
N GLN A 231 -20.57 -3.84 -2.78
CA GLN A 231 -20.96 -4.45 -1.51
C GLN A 231 -21.04 -3.41 -0.39
N ALA A 232 -20.05 -2.52 -0.30
CA ALA A 232 -20.04 -1.42 0.65
C ALA A 232 -21.31 -0.54 0.53
N VAL A 233 -21.62 -0.09 -0.68
CA VAL A 233 -22.81 0.75 -0.96
C VAL A 233 -24.09 0.05 -0.55
N ARG A 234 -24.26 -1.24 -0.90
CA ARG A 234 -25.50 -1.99 -0.67
C ARG A 234 -25.72 -2.35 0.79
N CYS A 235 -24.66 -2.65 1.54
CA CYS A 235 -24.81 -3.31 2.83
C CYS A 235 -24.34 -2.48 4.02
N LEU A 236 -23.43 -1.51 3.84
CA LEU A 236 -22.75 -0.82 4.94
C LEU A 236 -23.14 0.66 5.07
N SER A 237 -23.85 1.22 4.05
CA SER A 237 -24.30 2.63 4.04
C SER A 237 -23.18 3.63 4.42
N PRO A 238 -22.00 3.59 3.75
CA PRO A 238 -20.88 4.45 4.08
C PRO A 238 -21.14 5.89 3.65
N GLU A 239 -20.46 6.84 4.31
CA GLU A 239 -20.30 8.21 3.82
C GLU A 239 -19.06 8.31 2.92
N PHE A 240 -18.03 7.52 3.24
CA PHE A 240 -16.79 7.43 2.46
C PHE A 240 -16.41 5.99 2.15
N ILE A 241 -15.99 5.74 0.92
CA ILE A 241 -15.30 4.51 0.54
C ILE A 241 -13.86 4.86 0.18
N ILE A 242 -12.93 4.10 0.77
CA ILE A 242 -11.49 4.27 0.54
C ILE A 242 -10.95 2.97 -0.04
N CYS A 243 -10.25 3.06 -1.17
CA CYS A 243 -9.54 1.93 -1.78
C CYS A 243 -8.22 2.37 -2.38
N ASP A 244 -7.26 1.45 -2.47
CA ASP A 244 -5.98 1.73 -3.11
C ASP A 244 -6.05 1.42 -4.62
N GLU A 245 -5.31 2.18 -5.41
CA GLU A 245 -5.08 1.96 -6.85
C GLU A 245 -6.30 1.60 -7.71
N LEU A 246 -7.09 2.59 -8.12
CA LEU A 246 -8.13 2.41 -9.13
C LEU A 246 -7.57 2.49 -10.55
N GLY A 247 -8.06 1.62 -11.44
CA GLY A 247 -7.61 1.61 -12.83
C GLY A 247 -8.41 0.73 -13.81
N GLY A 248 -9.18 -0.24 -13.30
CA GLY A 248 -9.98 -1.16 -14.11
C GLY A 248 -11.26 -0.54 -14.67
N ASN A 249 -11.80 -1.10 -15.76
CA ASN A 249 -13.07 -0.62 -16.33
C ASN A 249 -14.25 -0.84 -15.38
N ASP A 250 -14.28 -2.01 -14.72
CA ASP A 250 -15.33 -2.38 -13.79
C ASP A 250 -15.27 -1.53 -12.52
N GLU A 251 -14.05 -1.14 -12.12
CA GLU A 251 -13.82 -0.24 -10.99
C GLU A 251 -14.38 1.17 -11.28
N VAL A 252 -14.20 1.70 -12.51
CA VAL A 252 -14.77 2.98 -12.91
C VAL A 252 -16.29 2.95 -12.84
N ALA A 253 -16.93 1.87 -13.32
CA ALA A 253 -18.38 1.71 -13.25
C ALA A 253 -18.89 1.63 -11.80
N ALA A 254 -18.15 0.94 -10.91
CA ALA A 254 -18.48 0.88 -9.48
C ALA A 254 -18.35 2.24 -8.80
N VAL A 255 -17.34 3.05 -9.18
CA VAL A 255 -17.15 4.43 -8.71
C VAL A 255 -18.32 5.31 -9.13
N GLU A 256 -18.79 5.23 -10.38
CA GLU A 256 -19.98 5.97 -10.85
C GLU A 256 -21.23 5.60 -10.05
N GLN A 257 -21.43 4.30 -9.76
CA GLN A 257 -22.57 3.86 -8.96
C GLN A 257 -22.47 4.35 -7.50
N SER A 258 -21.30 4.40 -6.90
CA SER A 258 -21.10 4.92 -5.55
C SER A 258 -21.44 6.42 -5.47
N LEU A 259 -21.05 7.20 -6.48
CA LEU A 259 -21.43 8.61 -6.58
C LEU A 259 -22.95 8.79 -6.65
N ASN A 260 -23.63 8.00 -7.48
CA ASN A 260 -25.09 8.03 -7.59
C ASN A 260 -25.80 7.68 -6.28
N ALA A 261 -25.16 6.91 -5.41
CA ALA A 261 -25.62 6.60 -4.06
C ALA A 261 -25.28 7.69 -3.02
N GLY A 262 -24.60 8.77 -3.42
CA GLY A 262 -24.20 9.87 -2.55
C GLY A 262 -22.99 9.57 -1.68
N VAL A 263 -22.17 8.56 -2.05
CA VAL A 263 -20.98 8.15 -1.31
C VAL A 263 -19.75 8.85 -1.87
N SER A 264 -18.92 9.42 -1.00
CA SER A 264 -17.66 10.06 -1.38
C SER A 264 -16.55 9.03 -1.56
N MET A 265 -15.83 9.11 -2.67
CA MET A 265 -14.72 8.20 -2.97
C MET A 265 -13.36 8.83 -2.67
N ILE A 266 -12.47 8.06 -2.03
CA ILE A 266 -11.07 8.43 -1.86
C ILE A 266 -10.22 7.26 -2.33
N SER A 267 -9.29 7.54 -3.25
CA SER A 267 -8.46 6.48 -3.81
C SER A 267 -7.10 7.00 -4.27
N SER A 268 -6.27 6.11 -4.78
CA SER A 268 -4.97 6.45 -5.34
C SER A 268 -4.79 6.02 -6.79
N ILE A 269 -3.80 6.62 -7.44
CA ILE A 269 -3.36 6.27 -8.77
C ILE A 269 -1.86 6.53 -8.91
N HIS A 270 -1.17 5.72 -9.70
CA HIS A 270 0.23 5.98 -10.03
C HIS A 270 0.38 7.06 -11.09
N ALA A 271 1.12 8.14 -10.76
CA ALA A 271 1.59 9.13 -11.72
C ALA A 271 2.81 9.86 -11.14
N GLY A 272 3.85 10.07 -11.93
CA GLY A 272 5.08 10.77 -11.51
C GLY A 272 4.96 12.29 -11.55
N SER A 273 4.02 12.84 -12.34
CA SER A 273 3.72 14.27 -12.44
C SER A 273 2.27 14.50 -12.86
N ILE A 274 1.83 15.75 -12.77
CA ILE A 274 0.48 16.13 -13.21
C ILE A 274 0.31 15.97 -14.74
N GLU A 275 1.36 16.18 -15.51
CA GLU A 275 1.36 15.98 -16.96
C GLU A 275 1.18 14.49 -17.29
N GLU A 276 1.95 13.61 -16.64
CA GLU A 276 1.78 12.15 -16.76
C GLU A 276 0.38 11.71 -16.37
N PHE A 277 -0.15 12.25 -15.26
CA PHE A 277 -1.50 11.98 -14.80
C PHE A 277 -2.54 12.31 -15.88
N LEU A 278 -2.45 13.48 -16.50
CA LEU A 278 -3.37 13.93 -17.55
C LEU A 278 -3.23 13.14 -18.87
N MET A 279 -2.12 12.45 -19.09
CA MET A 279 -1.93 11.57 -20.26
C MET A 279 -2.47 10.15 -20.02
N LYS A 280 -2.72 9.75 -18.77
CA LYS A 280 -3.24 8.42 -18.44
C LYS A 280 -4.74 8.35 -18.70
N LYS A 281 -5.14 7.51 -19.65
CA LYS A 281 -6.56 7.29 -19.98
C LYS A 281 -7.42 6.93 -18.76
N GLN A 282 -6.86 6.14 -17.85
CA GLN A 282 -7.52 5.73 -16.61
C GLN A 282 -7.79 6.92 -15.67
N ALA A 283 -6.79 7.79 -15.46
CA ALA A 283 -6.93 8.99 -14.65
C ALA A 283 -8.01 9.93 -15.20
N VAL A 284 -7.97 10.17 -16.51
CA VAL A 284 -8.97 11.00 -17.20
C VAL A 284 -10.38 10.42 -17.09
N ARG A 285 -10.52 9.09 -17.22
CA ARG A 285 -11.83 8.42 -17.05
C ARG A 285 -12.35 8.57 -15.63
N LEU A 286 -11.50 8.35 -14.62
CA LEU A 286 -11.89 8.56 -13.22
C LEU A 286 -12.33 10.01 -12.94
N LEU A 287 -11.63 11.01 -13.46
CA LEU A 287 -12.05 12.40 -13.33
C LEU A 287 -13.40 12.67 -14.01
N LYS A 288 -13.64 12.08 -15.19
CA LYS A 288 -14.89 12.24 -15.93
C LYS A 288 -16.10 11.63 -15.25
N THR A 289 -15.93 10.70 -14.31
CA THR A 289 -17.04 10.18 -13.50
C THR A 289 -17.68 11.26 -12.61
N GLY A 290 -16.93 12.31 -12.28
CA GLY A 290 -17.35 13.32 -11.28
C GLY A 290 -17.22 12.88 -9.83
N ALA A 291 -16.79 11.66 -9.56
CA ALA A 291 -16.64 11.12 -8.20
C ALA A 291 -15.41 11.68 -7.45
N PHE A 292 -14.50 12.34 -8.16
CA PHE A 292 -13.30 12.95 -7.59
C PHE A 292 -13.25 14.43 -7.92
N GLY A 293 -13.59 15.26 -6.94
CA GLY A 293 -13.54 16.73 -7.07
C GLY A 293 -12.13 17.31 -6.99
N CYS A 294 -11.21 16.59 -6.32
CA CYS A 294 -9.83 17.03 -6.09
C CYS A 294 -8.82 15.93 -6.41
N VAL A 295 -7.62 16.36 -6.85
CA VAL A 295 -6.44 15.51 -7.05
C VAL A 295 -5.30 16.06 -6.21
N ALA A 296 -4.76 15.26 -5.28
CA ALA A 296 -3.53 15.57 -4.55
C ALA A 296 -2.35 14.86 -5.23
N MET A 297 -1.38 15.63 -5.73
CA MET A 297 -0.14 15.12 -6.28
C MET A 297 0.93 15.05 -5.20
N LEU A 298 1.59 13.90 -5.07
CA LEU A 298 2.65 13.68 -4.10
C LEU A 298 4.04 13.83 -4.73
N ASN A 299 5.00 14.24 -3.90
CA ASN A 299 6.41 14.15 -4.22
C ASN A 299 6.85 12.69 -4.37
N GLY A 300 8.05 12.48 -4.94
CA GLY A 300 8.62 11.14 -5.10
C GLY A 300 9.10 10.51 -3.78
N HIS A 301 9.70 9.34 -3.90
CA HIS A 301 10.19 8.51 -2.80
C HIS A 301 11.19 9.17 -1.82
N ARG A 302 11.80 10.29 -2.21
CA ARG A 302 12.72 11.04 -1.33
C ARG A 302 12.00 11.80 -0.21
N GLU A 303 10.74 12.16 -0.43
CA GLU A 303 9.89 12.86 0.54
C GLU A 303 8.49 12.20 0.57
N PRO A 304 8.38 10.94 1.10
CA PRO A 304 7.12 10.23 1.12
C PRO A 304 6.05 10.97 1.93
N GLY A 305 4.83 11.02 1.40
CA GLY A 305 3.69 11.68 2.04
C GLY A 305 3.62 13.19 1.84
N LYS A 306 4.67 13.83 1.28
CA LYS A 306 4.66 15.27 1.04
C LYS A 306 3.84 15.61 -0.21
N ILE A 307 2.94 16.56 -0.06
CA ILE A 307 2.07 17.04 -1.13
C ILE A 307 2.83 18.04 -1.99
N GLN A 308 2.88 17.79 -3.30
CA GLN A 308 3.40 18.72 -4.30
C GLN A 308 2.39 19.81 -4.64
N GLY A 309 1.09 19.43 -4.71
CA GLY A 309 0.01 20.34 -5.00
C GLY A 309 -1.35 19.65 -4.98
N ILE A 310 -2.40 20.45 -4.79
CA ILE A 310 -3.79 19.99 -4.84
C ILE A 310 -4.49 20.74 -5.98
N TYR A 311 -5.16 19.99 -6.84
CA TYR A 311 -5.80 20.47 -8.05
C TYR A 311 -7.28 20.17 -8.04
N LYS A 312 -8.12 21.07 -8.54
CA LYS A 312 -9.54 20.80 -8.79
C LYS A 312 -9.70 19.98 -10.07
N ALA A 313 -10.54 18.96 -10.03
CA ALA A 313 -10.77 18.09 -11.18
C ALA A 313 -11.29 18.86 -12.41
N GLY A 314 -12.16 19.86 -12.21
CA GLY A 314 -12.67 20.70 -13.28
C GLY A 314 -11.58 21.47 -14.03
N ASP A 315 -10.58 22.02 -13.30
CA ASP A 315 -9.45 22.72 -13.90
C ASP A 315 -8.55 21.78 -14.72
N LEU A 316 -8.40 20.54 -14.23
CA LEU A 316 -7.63 19.52 -14.94
C LEU A 316 -8.34 19.04 -16.21
N LEU A 317 -9.66 18.86 -16.17
CA LEU A 317 -10.47 18.49 -17.34
C LEU A 317 -10.46 19.61 -18.39
N ALA A 318 -10.59 20.87 -17.99
CA ALA A 318 -10.49 22.01 -18.90
C ALA A 318 -9.13 22.08 -19.63
N LYS A 319 -8.04 21.72 -18.95
CA LYS A 319 -6.71 21.62 -19.59
C LYS A 319 -6.63 20.50 -20.63
N ILE A 320 -7.33 19.39 -20.42
CA ILE A 320 -7.39 18.28 -21.37
C ILE A 320 -8.16 18.73 -22.62
N ASP A 321 -9.35 19.29 -22.45
CA ASP A 321 -10.21 19.72 -23.56
C ASP A 321 -9.54 20.83 -24.37
N GLY A 322 -8.86 21.81 -23.72
CA GLY A 322 -8.10 22.83 -24.40
C GLY A 322 -6.88 22.31 -25.19
N ARG A 323 -6.29 21.18 -24.81
CA ARG A 323 -5.24 20.52 -25.61
C ARG A 323 -5.80 19.86 -26.86
N PHE A 324 -6.96 19.21 -26.75
CA PHE A 324 -7.63 18.63 -27.93
C PHE A 324 -8.05 19.68 -28.95
N ASP A 325 -8.53 20.84 -28.51
CA ASP A 325 -8.87 21.95 -29.40
C ASP A 325 -7.64 22.53 -30.11
N SER A 326 -6.49 22.60 -29.45
CA SER A 326 -5.25 23.08 -30.05
C SER A 326 -4.66 22.10 -31.07
N ASP A 327 -4.78 20.81 -30.85
CA ASP A 327 -4.31 19.78 -31.78
C ASP A 327 -5.25 19.64 -33.01
N SER A 328 -6.57 19.80 -32.81
CA SER A 328 -7.53 19.83 -33.91
C SER A 328 -7.34 21.05 -34.84
N ARG A 329 -6.93 22.21 -34.30
CA ARG A 329 -6.59 23.40 -35.09
C ARG A 329 -5.26 23.28 -35.82
N ARG A 330 -4.29 22.49 -35.32
CA ARG A 330 -3.02 22.22 -36.01
C ARG A 330 -3.18 21.22 -37.16
N GLY A 331 -4.15 20.29 -37.04
CA GLY A 331 -4.47 19.33 -38.10
C GLY A 331 -5.23 19.91 -39.30
N ALA A 332 -5.82 21.11 -39.15
CA ALA A 332 -6.59 21.79 -40.23
C ALA A 332 -5.80 22.79 -41.05
N CYS A 333 -4.51 22.98 -40.79
CA CYS A 333 -3.67 23.97 -41.51
C CYS A 333 -2.58 23.28 -42.32
N GLY A 334 -2.98 22.46 -43.29
CA GLY A 334 -2.00 21.78 -44.15
C GLY A 334 -2.55 21.03 -45.31
N VAL A 335 -3.35 21.67 -46.17
CA VAL A 335 -3.45 21.33 -47.60
C VAL A 335 -4.17 22.45 -48.34
N TYR A 336 -3.45 23.40 -48.86
CA TYR A 336 -3.77 24.15 -50.10
C TYR A 336 -2.50 24.76 -50.65
N GLY A 337 -1.99 24.18 -51.73
CA GLY A 337 -0.87 24.72 -52.48
C GLY A 337 -0.57 23.84 -53.66
N VAL A 338 -1.43 23.92 -54.69
CA VAL A 338 -1.11 23.47 -56.03
C VAL A 338 -1.51 24.61 -56.99
N ALA A 339 -0.57 25.14 -57.66
CA ALA A 339 -0.58 25.46 -59.06
C ALA A 339 0.83 25.83 -59.47
#